data_b00e1ad39e4d6e73ecad098a47c3ba6c
#
_entry.id   b00e1ad39e4d6e73ecad098a47c3ba6c
#
_cell.length_a   1.000
_cell.length_b   1.000
_cell.length_c   1.000
_cell.angle_alpha   90.00
_cell.angle_beta   90.00
_cell.angle_gamma   90.00
#
_symmetry.space_group_name_H-M   'P 1'
#
loop_
_entity.id
_entity.type
_entity.pdbx_description
1 polymer ?
#
loop_
_entity_poly.entity_id
_entity_poly.type
_entity_poly.pdbx_seq_one_letter_code
_entity_poly.pdbx_strand_id
1 'polypeptide(L)'
;AEIERRHADGKGLLANDGASRANILSGDAPHSMLTMSTVLKRRGKIGHDYAAYFARPYGVVKTALYTFIEIFRERHYARKQVRDGVIPRIDRPRSYAVMRAWATVIQLDLQISAVIGFKVAARPVIYTTFLAYDEVAHHSGIERPDTVAVLRKVDDQIKRVVSVADLAPRPYRFVVLSDHGQSQGMTFLDRYGMTLEDVVAGASSGGTLGVATEGEDDARAYLNASITETANEDSTTGRAAKRLSRSDDDEFGPDASGRDEDEPDDDVEGDEIPDLSVMASGNLGLITFPREPGRVTVERLDEIHPELLGTLRDHPGIGFLLMRSQHHGAVVYGASGTNYLDEGRIE
;
A
#
# COMPACT_ATOMS: atom_id res chain seq x y z
N ALA A 1 -8.62 -5.02 9.43
CA ALA A 1 -9.54 -5.98 10.10
C ALA A 1 -10.80 -5.28 10.61
N GLU A 2 -10.67 -4.15 11.35
CA GLU A 2 -11.81 -3.44 11.96
C GLU A 2 -12.77 -2.86 10.91
N ILE A 3 -12.26 -2.18 9.87
CA ILE A 3 -13.10 -1.62 8.78
C ILE A 3 -13.91 -2.75 8.14
N GLU A 4 -13.28 -3.87 7.83
CA GLU A 4 -13.95 -5.02 7.23
C GLU A 4 -14.99 -5.61 8.18
N ARG A 5 -14.67 -5.71 9.48
CA ARG A 5 -15.62 -6.19 10.49
C ARG A 5 -16.87 -5.32 10.60
N ARG A 6 -16.74 -4.00 10.42
CA ARG A 6 -17.86 -3.04 10.50
C ARG A 6 -18.73 -3.01 9.24
N HIS A 7 -18.13 -3.24 8.07
CA HIS A 7 -18.77 -3.00 6.78
C HIS A 7 -19.01 -4.25 5.95
N ALA A 8 -18.41 -5.41 6.26
CA ALA A 8 -18.68 -6.66 5.57
C ALA A 8 -20.09 -7.15 5.89
N ASP A 9 -20.89 -7.35 4.86
CA ASP A 9 -22.28 -7.83 4.97
C ASP A 9 -22.49 -9.24 4.38
N GLY A 10 -21.40 -9.91 3.99
CA GLY A 10 -21.42 -11.22 3.36
C GLY A 10 -21.95 -11.25 1.93
N LYS A 11 -22.09 -10.09 1.28
CA LYS A 11 -22.61 -9.92 -0.09
C LYS A 11 -21.56 -9.37 -1.05
N GLY A 12 -20.29 -9.29 -0.63
CA GLY A 12 -19.19 -8.85 -1.47
C GLY A 12 -19.06 -9.66 -2.75
N LEU A 13 -18.36 -9.10 -3.73
CA LEU A 13 -18.13 -9.73 -5.04
C LEU A 13 -17.55 -11.15 -4.92
N LEU A 14 -16.77 -11.41 -3.88
CA LEU A 14 -16.07 -12.67 -3.66
C LEU A 14 -16.78 -13.60 -2.66
N ALA A 15 -17.92 -13.20 -2.06
CA ALA A 15 -18.61 -13.96 -1.02
C ALA A 15 -19.01 -15.37 -1.45
N ASN A 16 -19.38 -15.55 -2.70
CA ASN A 16 -19.83 -16.83 -3.27
C ASN A 16 -18.64 -17.69 -3.74
N ASP A 17 -17.94 -18.34 -2.81
CA ASP A 17 -16.80 -19.23 -3.09
C ASP A 17 -15.65 -18.58 -3.88
N GLY A 18 -15.55 -17.24 -3.81
CA GLY A 18 -14.50 -16.47 -4.47
C GLY A 18 -13.16 -16.53 -3.75
N ALA A 19 -12.11 -16.04 -4.42
CA ALA A 19 -10.76 -16.02 -3.90
C ALA A 19 -10.14 -14.61 -3.97
N SER A 20 -9.47 -14.20 -2.89
CA SER A 20 -8.74 -12.94 -2.75
C SER A 20 -7.25 -13.20 -2.51
N ARG A 21 -6.37 -12.52 -3.24
CA ARG A 21 -4.92 -12.67 -3.09
C ARG A 21 -4.19 -11.33 -3.16
N ALA A 22 -3.39 -11.05 -2.14
CA ALA A 22 -2.59 -9.83 -2.03
C ALA A 22 -3.44 -8.56 -2.12
N ASN A 23 -4.54 -8.51 -1.39
CA ASN A 23 -5.44 -7.37 -1.31
C ASN A 23 -5.48 -6.80 0.12
N ILE A 24 -5.87 -5.55 0.28
CA ILE A 24 -6.06 -4.93 1.60
C ILE A 24 -7.27 -5.57 2.30
N LEU A 25 -8.40 -5.67 1.61
CA LEU A 25 -9.64 -6.25 2.12
C LEU A 25 -9.96 -7.57 1.42
N SER A 26 -10.68 -8.47 2.12
CA SER A 26 -11.03 -9.78 1.57
C SER A 26 -12.12 -9.73 0.52
N GLY A 27 -12.99 -8.71 0.53
CA GLY A 27 -14.21 -8.66 -0.31
C GLY A 27 -15.16 -9.82 -0.01
N ASP A 28 -15.25 -10.22 1.26
CA ASP A 28 -15.99 -11.39 1.76
C ASP A 28 -15.53 -12.72 1.19
N ALA A 29 -14.33 -12.80 0.60
CA ALA A 29 -13.81 -14.05 0.03
C ALA A 29 -13.59 -15.11 1.11
N PRO A 30 -14.18 -16.31 0.97
CA PRO A 30 -13.88 -17.44 1.86
C PRO A 30 -12.47 -18.00 1.65
N HIS A 31 -11.85 -17.72 0.50
CA HIS A 31 -10.49 -18.15 0.16
C HIS A 31 -9.56 -16.95 0.02
N SER A 32 -9.10 -16.41 1.16
CA SER A 32 -8.16 -15.28 1.19
C SER A 32 -6.74 -15.76 1.46
N MET A 33 -5.74 -15.21 0.75
CA MET A 33 -4.32 -15.45 0.98
C MET A 33 -3.56 -14.14 0.92
N LEU A 34 -2.68 -13.90 1.90
CA LEU A 34 -1.92 -12.63 2.05
C LEU A 34 -2.84 -11.41 1.86
N THR A 35 -3.99 -11.43 2.53
CA THR A 35 -4.95 -10.33 2.55
C THR A 35 -4.86 -9.65 3.92
N MET A 36 -4.54 -8.37 3.95
CA MET A 36 -4.19 -7.63 5.17
C MET A 36 -5.27 -7.74 6.25
N SER A 37 -6.53 -7.63 5.88
CA SER A 37 -7.65 -7.73 6.82
C SER A 37 -7.83 -9.12 7.47
N THR A 38 -7.25 -10.18 6.88
CA THR A 38 -7.43 -11.57 7.34
C THR A 38 -6.15 -12.23 7.83
N VAL A 39 -4.99 -11.61 7.64
CA VAL A 39 -3.67 -12.16 8.00
C VAL A 39 -3.64 -12.61 9.46
N LEU A 40 -4.08 -11.77 10.38
CA LEU A 40 -4.07 -12.08 11.82
C LEU A 40 -5.09 -13.16 12.21
N LYS A 41 -6.19 -13.32 11.45
CA LYS A 41 -7.24 -14.31 11.74
C LYS A 41 -6.88 -15.73 11.29
N ARG A 42 -5.89 -15.90 10.40
CA ARG A 42 -5.56 -17.17 9.75
C ARG A 42 -4.43 -17.95 10.45
N ARG A 43 -4.28 -17.83 11.74
CA ARG A 43 -3.25 -18.58 12.51
C ARG A 43 -3.31 -20.09 12.17
N GLY A 44 -2.26 -20.64 11.58
CA GLY A 44 -2.02 -22.07 11.43
C GLY A 44 -2.56 -22.79 10.17
N LYS A 45 -3.06 -22.09 9.13
CA LYS A 45 -3.57 -22.75 7.90
C LYS A 45 -2.71 -22.56 6.64
N ILE A 46 -1.62 -21.84 6.73
CA ILE A 46 -0.89 -21.30 5.57
C ILE A 46 0.03 -22.33 4.91
N GLY A 47 0.62 -23.23 5.65
CA GLY A 47 1.52 -24.25 5.13
C GLY A 47 0.88 -25.13 4.06
N HIS A 48 -0.40 -25.39 4.19
CA HIS A 48 -1.12 -26.18 3.19
C HIS A 48 -1.29 -25.42 1.87
N ASP A 49 -1.52 -24.11 1.93
CA ASP A 49 -1.76 -23.27 0.75
C ASP A 49 -0.50 -23.07 -0.10
N TYR A 50 0.68 -23.05 0.55
CA TYR A 50 1.99 -22.98 -0.11
C TYR A 50 2.70 -24.32 -0.25
N ALA A 51 2.18 -25.40 0.34
CA ALA A 51 2.79 -26.73 0.28
C ALA A 51 3.03 -27.20 -1.16
N ALA A 52 2.08 -26.93 -2.06
CA ALA A 52 2.22 -27.27 -3.48
C ALA A 52 3.35 -26.50 -4.18
N TYR A 53 3.64 -25.28 -3.75
CA TYR A 53 4.77 -24.50 -4.25
C TYR A 53 6.10 -25.07 -3.73
N PHE A 54 6.20 -25.28 -2.41
CA PHE A 54 7.41 -25.80 -1.78
C PHE A 54 7.69 -27.27 -2.09
N ALA A 55 6.67 -28.04 -2.50
CA ALA A 55 6.84 -29.40 -2.99
C ALA A 55 7.60 -29.48 -4.34
N ARG A 56 7.87 -28.36 -4.99
CA ARG A 56 8.62 -28.31 -6.25
C ARG A 56 10.04 -27.75 -6.03
N PRO A 57 11.04 -28.58 -5.69
CA PRO A 57 12.38 -28.12 -5.30
C PRO A 57 13.04 -27.28 -6.38
N TYR A 58 12.86 -27.60 -7.65
CA TYR A 58 13.35 -26.78 -8.76
C TYR A 58 12.76 -25.36 -8.75
N GLY A 59 11.47 -25.21 -8.43
CA GLY A 59 10.81 -23.91 -8.31
C GLY A 59 11.47 -23.06 -7.22
N VAL A 60 11.66 -23.63 -6.05
CA VAL A 60 12.28 -22.96 -4.89
C VAL A 60 13.71 -22.53 -5.19
N VAL A 61 14.55 -23.42 -5.74
CA VAL A 61 15.94 -23.08 -6.12
C VAL A 61 15.99 -21.98 -7.17
N LYS A 62 15.13 -22.04 -8.16
CA LYS A 62 15.00 -21.01 -9.19
C LYS A 62 14.62 -19.66 -8.58
N THR A 63 13.59 -19.61 -7.70
CA THR A 63 13.16 -18.39 -7.03
C THR A 63 14.29 -17.82 -6.17
N ALA A 64 15.00 -18.64 -5.40
CA ALA A 64 16.16 -18.21 -4.62
C ALA A 64 17.25 -17.58 -5.49
N LEU A 65 17.61 -18.23 -6.62
CA LEU A 65 18.58 -17.69 -7.55
C LEU A 65 18.15 -16.33 -8.13
N TYR A 66 16.90 -16.22 -8.58
CA TYR A 66 16.38 -14.96 -9.11
C TYR A 66 16.30 -13.86 -8.04
N THR A 67 16.02 -14.20 -6.78
CA THR A 67 16.06 -13.25 -5.66
C THR A 67 17.47 -12.64 -5.50
N PHE A 68 18.52 -13.46 -5.50
CA PHE A 68 19.89 -12.95 -5.47
C PHE A 68 20.22 -12.08 -6.69
N ILE A 69 19.85 -12.51 -7.88
CA ILE A 69 20.06 -11.72 -9.11
C ILE A 69 19.35 -10.36 -9.00
N GLU A 70 18.12 -10.31 -8.47
CA GLU A 70 17.36 -9.08 -8.35
C GLU A 70 17.99 -8.12 -7.32
N ILE A 71 18.50 -8.62 -6.20
CA ILE A 71 19.23 -7.81 -5.21
C ILE A 71 20.47 -7.15 -5.85
N PHE A 72 21.26 -7.91 -6.65
CA PHE A 72 22.40 -7.36 -7.35
C PHE A 72 22.00 -6.35 -8.43
N ARG A 73 20.93 -6.64 -9.16
CA ARG A 73 20.37 -5.75 -10.18
C ARG A 73 19.95 -4.42 -9.57
N GLU A 74 19.19 -4.45 -8.46
CA GLU A 74 18.78 -3.23 -7.77
C GLU A 74 19.99 -2.38 -7.36
N ARG A 75 20.97 -2.98 -6.71
CA ARG A 75 22.19 -2.27 -6.30
C ARG A 75 22.96 -1.69 -7.48
N HIS A 76 22.93 -2.37 -8.62
CA HIS A 76 23.55 -1.88 -9.85
C HIS A 76 22.81 -0.65 -10.38
N TYR A 77 21.48 -0.71 -10.51
CA TYR A 77 20.67 0.41 -11.01
C TYR A 77 20.69 1.60 -10.05
N ALA A 78 20.62 1.39 -8.75
CA ALA A 78 20.73 2.45 -7.75
C ALA A 78 22.07 3.21 -7.90
N ARG A 79 23.19 2.50 -7.96
CA ARG A 79 24.51 3.13 -8.19
C ARG A 79 24.60 3.82 -9.55
N LYS A 80 24.01 3.22 -10.58
CA LYS A 80 23.97 3.80 -11.93
C LYS A 80 23.21 5.13 -11.94
N GLN A 81 22.03 5.21 -11.30
CA GLN A 81 21.26 6.44 -11.20
C GLN A 81 22.01 7.55 -10.47
N VAL A 82 22.74 7.22 -9.38
CA VAL A 82 23.60 8.19 -8.68
C VAL A 82 24.71 8.69 -9.58
N ARG A 83 25.43 7.79 -10.24
CA ARG A 83 26.55 8.14 -11.13
C ARG A 83 26.10 8.97 -12.32
N ASP A 84 24.96 8.65 -12.89
CA ASP A 84 24.43 9.30 -14.09
C ASP A 84 23.68 10.62 -13.75
N GLY A 85 23.63 11.04 -12.46
CA GLY A 85 23.00 12.28 -12.01
C GLY A 85 21.49 12.34 -12.30
N VAL A 86 20.81 11.18 -12.19
CA VAL A 86 19.37 11.08 -12.52
C VAL A 86 18.53 11.91 -11.56
N ILE A 87 17.69 12.78 -12.09
CA ILE A 87 16.73 13.62 -11.34
C ILE A 87 15.34 13.46 -12.01
N PRO A 88 14.24 13.33 -11.26
CA PRO A 88 14.18 13.09 -9.81
C PRO A 88 14.70 11.71 -9.44
N ARG A 89 15.20 11.58 -8.22
CA ARG A 89 15.67 10.31 -7.67
C ARG A 89 15.28 10.24 -6.20
N ILE A 90 14.64 9.14 -5.82
CA ILE A 90 14.34 8.82 -4.44
C ILE A 90 15.53 8.05 -3.84
N ASP A 91 15.92 8.38 -2.62
CA ASP A 91 16.95 7.63 -1.90
C ASP A 91 16.42 6.22 -1.55
N ARG A 92 17.26 5.23 -1.86
CA ARG A 92 16.94 3.83 -1.67
C ARG A 92 17.87 3.23 -0.63
N PRO A 93 17.40 2.90 0.58
CA PRO A 93 18.20 2.26 1.61
C PRO A 93 18.67 0.89 1.14
N ARG A 94 19.67 0.32 1.83
CA ARG A 94 20.23 -1.00 1.45
C ARG A 94 19.20 -2.13 1.61
N SER A 95 18.28 -2.00 2.54
CA SER A 95 17.14 -2.89 2.79
C SER A 95 16.18 -2.94 1.59
N TYR A 96 16.01 -1.84 0.86
CA TYR A 96 15.16 -1.78 -0.32
C TYR A 96 15.47 -2.85 -1.37
N ALA A 97 16.76 -3.20 -1.56
CA ALA A 97 17.12 -4.25 -2.51
C ALA A 97 16.52 -5.63 -2.14
N VAL A 98 16.35 -5.90 -0.86
CA VAL A 98 15.70 -7.13 -0.36
C VAL A 98 14.20 -7.05 -0.58
N MET A 99 13.59 -5.91 -0.24
CA MET A 99 12.15 -5.67 -0.43
C MET A 99 11.77 -5.77 -1.91
N ARG A 100 12.48 -5.11 -2.79
CA ARG A 100 12.28 -5.22 -4.23
C ARG A 100 12.38 -6.67 -4.72
N ALA A 101 13.38 -7.42 -4.29
CA ALA A 101 13.55 -8.82 -4.68
C ALA A 101 12.40 -9.68 -4.14
N TRP A 102 11.91 -9.40 -2.94
CA TRP A 102 10.73 -10.07 -2.40
C TRP A 102 9.49 -9.78 -3.25
N ALA A 103 9.18 -8.51 -3.51
CA ALA A 103 7.99 -8.10 -4.26
C ALA A 103 7.99 -8.61 -5.71
N THR A 104 9.15 -8.50 -6.40
CA THR A 104 9.26 -8.78 -7.84
C THR A 104 9.59 -10.23 -8.17
N VAL A 105 10.03 -11.04 -7.21
CA VAL A 105 10.40 -12.45 -7.43
C VAL A 105 9.56 -13.37 -6.56
N ILE A 106 9.72 -13.31 -5.23
CA ILE A 106 9.12 -14.27 -4.31
C ILE A 106 7.60 -14.12 -4.31
N GLN A 107 7.12 -12.91 -4.01
CA GLN A 107 5.68 -12.61 -3.94
C GLN A 107 4.99 -12.88 -5.27
N LEU A 108 5.59 -12.45 -6.37
CA LEU A 108 5.04 -12.64 -7.71
C LEU A 108 4.91 -14.14 -8.07
N ASP A 109 5.90 -14.96 -7.76
CA ASP A 109 5.90 -16.40 -8.05
C ASP A 109 4.86 -17.15 -7.18
N LEU A 110 4.79 -16.81 -5.89
CA LEU A 110 3.76 -17.33 -4.96
C LEU A 110 2.35 -16.91 -5.39
N GLN A 111 2.18 -15.68 -5.83
CA GLN A 111 0.92 -15.13 -6.30
C GLN A 111 0.39 -15.90 -7.52
N ILE A 112 1.23 -16.09 -8.52
CA ILE A 112 0.86 -16.84 -9.72
C ILE A 112 0.51 -18.28 -9.39
N SER A 113 1.26 -18.92 -8.49
CA SER A 113 0.98 -20.28 -8.05
C SER A 113 -0.39 -20.38 -7.36
N ALA A 114 -0.72 -19.42 -6.49
CA ALA A 114 -2.02 -19.34 -5.82
C ALA A 114 -3.17 -19.10 -6.83
N VAL A 115 -3.02 -18.15 -7.75
CA VAL A 115 -4.04 -17.84 -8.77
C VAL A 115 -4.32 -19.05 -9.66
N ILE A 116 -3.27 -19.78 -10.08
CA ILE A 116 -3.43 -21.02 -10.84
C ILE A 116 -4.15 -22.07 -9.98
N GLY A 117 -3.79 -22.19 -8.70
CA GLY A 117 -4.47 -23.10 -7.77
C GLY A 117 -5.96 -22.79 -7.63
N PHE A 118 -6.33 -21.53 -7.49
CA PHE A 118 -7.73 -21.10 -7.45
C PHE A 118 -8.49 -21.41 -8.74
N LYS A 119 -7.83 -21.26 -9.91
CA LYS A 119 -8.43 -21.63 -11.19
C LYS A 119 -8.67 -23.14 -11.31
N VAL A 120 -7.71 -23.97 -10.90
CA VAL A 120 -7.84 -25.42 -10.89
C VAL A 120 -8.93 -25.85 -9.91
N ALA A 121 -9.09 -25.16 -8.79
CA ALA A 121 -10.18 -25.36 -7.84
C ALA A 121 -11.54 -24.80 -8.32
N ALA A 122 -11.62 -24.30 -9.54
CA ALA A 122 -12.84 -23.75 -10.17
C ALA A 122 -13.49 -22.57 -9.40
N ARG A 123 -12.71 -21.77 -8.68
CA ARG A 123 -13.24 -20.60 -7.95
C ARG A 123 -13.97 -19.67 -8.91
N PRO A 124 -15.21 -19.22 -8.60
CA PRO A 124 -16.02 -18.46 -9.56
C PRO A 124 -15.46 -17.07 -9.87
N VAL A 125 -14.87 -16.41 -8.88
CA VAL A 125 -14.22 -15.11 -9.02
C VAL A 125 -12.88 -15.15 -8.31
N ILE A 126 -11.84 -14.64 -8.95
CA ILE A 126 -10.50 -14.52 -8.38
C ILE A 126 -10.07 -13.06 -8.53
N TYR A 127 -9.82 -12.38 -7.42
CA TYR A 127 -9.30 -11.01 -7.39
C TYR A 127 -7.88 -11.02 -6.83
N THR A 128 -6.94 -10.42 -7.54
CA THR A 128 -5.54 -10.40 -7.13
C THR A 128 -4.87 -9.10 -7.55
N THR A 129 -4.04 -8.52 -6.65
CA THR A 129 -3.29 -7.29 -6.90
C THR A 129 -1.81 -7.62 -7.10
N PHE A 130 -1.21 -7.10 -8.17
CA PHE A 130 0.21 -7.26 -8.48
C PHE A 130 0.99 -6.04 -8.00
N LEU A 131 1.72 -6.18 -6.89
CA LEU A 131 2.48 -5.10 -6.25
C LEU A 131 3.81 -4.79 -6.95
N ALA A 132 4.36 -5.75 -7.69
CA ALA A 132 5.75 -5.70 -8.17
C ALA A 132 6.11 -4.45 -8.99
N TYR A 133 5.21 -4.02 -9.89
CA TYR A 133 5.46 -2.83 -10.72
C TYR A 133 5.34 -1.54 -9.91
N ASP A 134 4.30 -1.42 -9.10
CA ASP A 134 4.02 -0.25 -8.30
C ASP A 134 5.18 0.05 -7.34
N GLU A 135 5.62 -0.96 -6.59
CA GLU A 135 6.77 -0.90 -5.69
C GLU A 135 8.03 -0.34 -6.38
N VAL A 136 8.35 -0.86 -7.56
CA VAL A 136 9.55 -0.40 -8.27
C VAL A 136 9.35 0.97 -8.90
N ALA A 137 8.13 1.29 -9.35
CA ALA A 137 7.80 2.58 -9.93
C ALA A 137 7.92 3.72 -8.90
N HIS A 138 7.46 3.49 -7.66
CA HIS A 138 7.61 4.44 -6.56
C HIS A 138 9.06 4.78 -6.26
N HIS A 139 9.96 3.80 -6.27
CA HIS A 139 11.36 4.00 -5.87
C HIS A 139 12.33 4.30 -7.01
N SER A 140 12.04 3.82 -8.22
CA SER A 140 12.92 4.02 -9.39
C SER A 140 12.42 5.09 -10.35
N GLY A 141 11.11 5.33 -10.38
CA GLY A 141 10.41 6.15 -11.37
C GLY A 141 9.76 5.30 -12.49
N ILE A 142 8.57 5.73 -12.92
CA ILE A 142 7.67 4.96 -13.80
C ILE A 142 8.25 4.61 -15.17
N GLU A 143 9.08 5.47 -15.75
CA GLU A 143 9.65 5.31 -17.10
C GLU A 143 11.07 4.75 -17.11
N ARG A 144 11.61 4.34 -15.96
CA ARG A 144 12.97 3.83 -15.88
C ARG A 144 13.06 2.43 -16.52
N PRO A 145 14.19 2.10 -17.15
CA PRO A 145 14.37 0.80 -17.81
C PRO A 145 14.18 -0.41 -16.89
N ASP A 146 14.56 -0.28 -15.62
CA ASP A 146 14.39 -1.32 -14.61
C ASP A 146 12.92 -1.47 -14.18
N THR A 147 12.16 -0.39 -14.10
CA THR A 147 10.72 -0.41 -13.82
C THR A 147 9.94 -1.03 -14.98
N VAL A 148 10.24 -0.61 -16.21
CA VAL A 148 9.63 -1.20 -17.43
C VAL A 148 9.97 -2.69 -17.55
N ALA A 149 11.16 -3.11 -17.12
CA ALA A 149 11.53 -4.54 -17.11
C ALA A 149 10.66 -5.33 -16.10
N VAL A 150 10.29 -4.74 -14.97
CA VAL A 150 9.35 -5.37 -14.01
C VAL A 150 7.95 -5.45 -14.59
N LEU A 151 7.47 -4.40 -15.28
CA LEU A 151 6.16 -4.44 -15.95
C LEU A 151 6.09 -5.58 -16.98
N ARG A 152 7.14 -5.76 -17.79
CA ARG A 152 7.25 -6.89 -18.73
C ARG A 152 7.21 -8.24 -18.01
N LYS A 153 7.86 -8.32 -16.86
CA LYS A 153 7.83 -9.54 -16.02
C LYS A 153 6.43 -9.84 -15.50
N VAL A 154 5.67 -8.83 -15.08
CA VAL A 154 4.25 -8.98 -14.67
C VAL A 154 3.42 -9.45 -15.86
N ASP A 155 3.59 -8.86 -17.06
CA ASP A 155 2.92 -9.29 -18.29
C ASP A 155 3.19 -10.76 -18.62
N ASP A 156 4.45 -11.21 -18.51
CA ASP A 156 4.80 -12.62 -18.73
C ASP A 156 4.14 -13.55 -17.69
N GLN A 157 3.95 -13.10 -16.45
CA GLN A 157 3.23 -13.87 -15.46
C GLN A 157 1.72 -13.91 -15.73
N ILE A 158 1.12 -12.82 -16.19
CA ILE A 158 -0.28 -12.79 -16.63
C ILE A 158 -0.47 -13.76 -17.80
N LYS A 159 0.43 -13.79 -18.78
CA LYS A 159 0.42 -14.77 -19.87
C LYS A 159 0.41 -16.22 -19.37
N ARG A 160 1.19 -16.53 -18.32
CA ARG A 160 1.17 -17.86 -17.68
C ARG A 160 -0.22 -18.18 -17.10
N VAL A 161 -0.85 -17.22 -16.43
CA VAL A 161 -2.21 -17.41 -15.89
C VAL A 161 -3.23 -17.62 -17.01
N VAL A 162 -3.10 -16.86 -18.10
CA VAL A 162 -3.97 -17.00 -19.29
C VAL A 162 -3.77 -18.35 -19.94
N SER A 163 -2.51 -18.78 -20.14
CA SER A 163 -2.20 -20.05 -20.86
C SER A 163 -2.75 -21.31 -20.18
N VAL A 164 -3.04 -21.27 -18.87
CA VAL A 164 -3.66 -22.39 -18.17
C VAL A 164 -5.19 -22.27 -18.10
N ALA A 165 -5.79 -21.29 -18.80
CA ALA A 165 -7.24 -21.09 -18.78
C ALA A 165 -8.00 -22.29 -19.37
N ASP A 166 -7.50 -22.86 -20.47
CA ASP A 166 -8.11 -23.98 -21.16
C ASP A 166 -8.04 -25.30 -20.35
N LEU A 167 -7.15 -25.36 -19.34
CA LEU A 167 -7.01 -26.50 -18.44
C LEU A 167 -7.90 -26.37 -17.19
N ALA A 168 -8.56 -25.23 -17.00
CA ALA A 168 -9.39 -24.99 -15.84
C ALA A 168 -10.76 -25.69 -16.01
N PRO A 169 -11.39 -26.15 -14.91
CA PRO A 169 -12.69 -26.85 -14.96
C PRO A 169 -13.86 -25.96 -15.42
N ARG A 170 -13.62 -24.62 -15.49
CA ARG A 170 -14.61 -23.63 -15.95
C ARG A 170 -13.94 -22.55 -16.79
N PRO A 171 -14.68 -21.88 -17.71
CA PRO A 171 -14.14 -20.76 -18.45
C PRO A 171 -13.93 -19.51 -17.55
N TYR A 172 -12.87 -18.76 -17.80
CA TYR A 172 -12.56 -17.50 -17.11
C TYR A 172 -12.48 -16.35 -18.10
N ARG A 173 -13.04 -15.21 -17.71
CA ARG A 173 -12.76 -13.90 -18.33
C ARG A 173 -11.70 -13.19 -17.52
N PHE A 174 -10.75 -12.57 -18.21
CA PHE A 174 -9.70 -11.78 -17.59
C PHE A 174 -10.04 -10.31 -17.68
N VAL A 175 -9.96 -9.62 -16.55
CA VAL A 175 -10.09 -8.17 -16.45
C VAL A 175 -8.79 -7.66 -15.82
N VAL A 176 -8.09 -6.79 -16.52
CA VAL A 176 -6.87 -6.14 -16.00
C VAL A 176 -7.23 -4.69 -15.71
N LEU A 177 -6.96 -4.27 -14.49
CA LEU A 177 -7.30 -2.93 -13.98
C LEU A 177 -6.02 -2.28 -13.44
N SER A 178 -5.99 -0.96 -13.48
CA SER A 178 -5.10 -0.13 -12.67
C SER A 178 -5.95 0.48 -11.56
N ASP A 179 -5.47 0.43 -10.33
CA ASP A 179 -6.14 1.02 -9.17
C ASP A 179 -5.93 2.53 -9.12
N HIS A 180 -4.75 2.99 -9.55
CA HIS A 180 -4.40 4.41 -9.70
C HIS A 180 -3.41 4.63 -10.84
N GLY A 181 -3.16 5.88 -11.17
CA GLY A 181 -2.04 6.32 -11.99
C GLY A 181 -0.86 6.74 -11.11
N GLN A 182 0.27 7.00 -11.74
CA GLN A 182 1.46 7.56 -11.10
C GLN A 182 2.11 8.58 -12.01
N SER A 183 2.52 9.71 -11.47
CA SER A 183 3.22 10.75 -12.22
C SER A 183 4.74 10.69 -11.99
N GLN A 184 5.50 11.03 -13.02
CA GLN A 184 6.95 11.18 -12.90
C GLN A 184 7.26 12.56 -12.33
N GLY A 185 7.85 12.64 -11.14
CA GLY A 185 8.18 13.91 -10.50
C GLY A 185 9.00 13.74 -9.23
N MET A 186 9.42 14.85 -8.67
CA MET A 186 10.01 14.91 -7.33
C MET A 186 8.90 14.76 -6.29
N THR A 187 9.21 14.17 -5.15
CA THR A 187 8.29 14.18 -4.00
C THR A 187 8.08 15.61 -3.51
N PHE A 188 7.03 15.85 -2.74
CA PHE A 188 6.76 17.16 -2.15
C PHE A 188 7.94 17.60 -1.27
N LEU A 189 8.43 16.71 -0.41
CA LEU A 189 9.59 16.94 0.43
C LEU A 189 10.86 17.26 -0.36
N ASP A 190 11.18 16.49 -1.40
CA ASP A 190 12.37 16.72 -2.24
C ASP A 190 12.33 18.07 -2.96
N ARG A 191 11.13 18.50 -3.35
CA ARG A 191 10.95 19.73 -4.13
C ARG A 191 10.91 20.99 -3.29
N TYR A 192 10.30 20.91 -2.11
CA TYR A 192 10.03 22.09 -1.28
C TYR A 192 10.82 22.11 0.04
N GLY A 193 11.52 21.02 0.39
CA GLY A 193 12.32 20.89 1.61
C GLY A 193 11.49 20.81 2.89
N MET A 194 10.17 20.60 2.76
CA MET A 194 9.23 20.48 3.86
C MET A 194 8.10 19.51 3.46
N THR A 195 7.45 18.90 4.44
CA THR A 195 6.30 18.03 4.22
C THR A 195 4.99 18.82 4.18
N LEU A 196 3.88 18.18 3.80
CA LEU A 196 2.55 18.80 3.88
C LEU A 196 2.20 19.11 5.34
N GLU A 197 2.58 18.23 6.25
CA GLU A 197 2.40 18.38 7.69
C GLU A 197 3.12 19.65 8.21
N ASP A 198 4.35 19.90 7.74
CA ASP A 198 5.11 21.10 8.09
C ASP A 198 4.40 22.38 7.62
N VAL A 199 3.85 22.36 6.41
CA VAL A 199 3.08 23.50 5.85
C VAL A 199 1.83 23.74 6.69
N VAL A 200 1.09 22.68 7.04
CA VAL A 200 -0.13 22.77 7.84
C VAL A 200 0.18 23.24 9.26
N ALA A 201 1.22 22.68 9.90
CA ALA A 201 1.66 23.08 11.23
C ALA A 201 2.04 24.57 11.28
N GLY A 202 2.77 25.04 10.27
CA GLY A 202 3.18 26.45 10.17
C GLY A 202 2.04 27.43 9.96
N ALA A 203 0.91 26.99 9.39
CA ALA A 203 -0.27 27.83 9.12
C ALA A 203 -1.41 27.64 10.13
N SER A 204 -1.29 26.67 11.04
CA SER A 204 -2.30 26.45 12.08
C SER A 204 -2.15 27.46 13.22
N SER A 205 -3.28 27.85 13.82
CA SER A 205 -3.32 28.81 14.95
C SER A 205 -2.94 28.16 16.29
N GLY A 206 -2.10 27.14 16.29
CA GLY A 206 -1.72 26.32 17.44
C GLY A 206 -2.60 25.07 17.55
N GLY A 207 -2.35 24.29 18.59
CA GLY A 207 -3.01 23.00 18.80
C GLY A 207 -2.08 21.81 18.54
N THR A 208 -2.55 20.61 18.92
CA THR A 208 -1.82 19.36 18.70
C THR A 208 -2.02 18.85 17.30
N LEU A 209 -0.93 18.60 16.56
CA LEU A 209 -0.96 18.00 15.24
C LEU A 209 -0.77 16.49 15.37
N GLY A 210 -1.78 15.74 14.95
CA GLY A 210 -1.65 14.31 14.69
C GLY A 210 -1.10 14.10 13.28
N VAL A 211 0.05 13.46 13.20
CA VAL A 211 0.60 13.01 11.92
C VAL A 211 0.31 11.52 11.80
N ALA A 212 -0.53 11.14 10.85
CA ALA A 212 -0.49 9.78 10.39
C ALA A 212 0.76 9.68 9.51
N THR A 213 1.82 9.11 10.05
CA THR A 213 3.02 8.76 9.28
C THR A 213 2.57 8.09 8.01
N GLU A 214 3.15 8.48 6.86
CA GLU A 214 2.95 7.74 5.61
C GLU A 214 2.99 6.26 5.94
N GLY A 215 1.89 5.58 5.62
CA GLY A 215 1.81 4.14 5.88
C GLY A 215 3.07 3.50 5.32
N GLU A 216 3.62 2.54 6.06
CA GLU A 216 4.71 1.69 5.55
C GLU A 216 4.43 1.39 4.09
N ASP A 217 5.43 1.55 3.23
CA ASP A 217 5.38 1.08 1.84
C ASP A 217 4.51 -0.17 1.76
N ASP A 218 3.47 -0.18 0.91
CA ASP A 218 2.53 -1.30 0.82
C ASP A 218 3.26 -2.65 0.73
N ALA A 219 4.38 -2.68 0.01
CA ALA A 219 5.22 -3.86 -0.10
C ALA A 219 5.87 -4.25 1.23
N ARG A 220 6.22 -3.29 2.09
CA ARG A 220 6.77 -3.55 3.42
C ARG A 220 5.69 -4.12 4.35
N ALA A 221 4.49 -3.57 4.32
CA ALA A 221 3.34 -4.10 5.05
C ALA A 221 3.01 -5.53 4.62
N TYR A 222 3.01 -5.82 3.31
CA TYR A 222 2.81 -7.18 2.79
C TYR A 222 3.98 -8.12 3.10
N LEU A 223 5.23 -7.63 3.12
CA LEU A 223 6.39 -8.42 3.54
C LEU A 223 6.26 -8.80 5.02
N ASN A 224 5.97 -7.84 5.88
CA ASN A 224 5.75 -8.07 7.31
C ASN A 224 4.59 -9.04 7.55
N ALA A 225 3.49 -8.87 6.82
CA ALA A 225 2.37 -9.81 6.85
C ALA A 225 2.79 -11.23 6.43
N SER A 226 3.61 -11.37 5.37
CA SER A 226 4.12 -12.67 4.92
C SER A 226 5.04 -13.33 5.94
N ILE A 227 5.91 -12.56 6.59
CA ILE A 227 6.80 -13.04 7.65
C ILE A 227 5.95 -13.48 8.86
N THR A 228 4.98 -12.68 9.27
CA THR A 228 4.05 -13.00 10.37
C THR A 228 3.24 -14.25 10.07
N GLU A 229 2.68 -14.36 8.88
CA GLU A 229 2.00 -15.56 8.43
C GLU A 229 2.90 -16.80 8.55
N THR A 230 4.15 -16.71 8.07
CA THR A 230 5.10 -17.83 8.05
C THR A 230 5.63 -18.15 9.45
N ALA A 231 5.86 -17.13 10.30
CA ALA A 231 6.37 -17.31 11.67
C ALA A 231 5.37 -18.04 12.59
N ASN A 232 4.08 -17.92 12.30
CA ASN A 232 3.01 -18.59 13.05
C ASN A 232 2.83 -20.08 12.70
N GLU A 233 3.68 -20.62 11.81
CA GLU A 233 3.67 -22.05 11.49
C GLU A 233 4.61 -22.86 12.40
N ASP A 234 4.12 -24.02 12.87
CA ASP A 234 4.94 -25.03 13.58
C ASP A 234 5.83 -25.84 12.59
N SER A 235 6.51 -25.15 11.70
CA SER A 235 7.39 -25.75 10.68
C SER A 235 8.84 -25.29 10.83
N THR A 236 9.77 -25.92 10.09
CA THR A 236 11.18 -25.48 10.03
C THR A 236 11.31 -24.10 9.41
N THR A 237 10.43 -23.76 8.45
CA THR A 237 10.33 -22.43 7.84
C THR A 237 9.80 -21.39 8.83
N GLY A 238 8.80 -21.74 9.65
CA GLY A 238 8.28 -20.88 10.74
C GLY A 238 9.37 -20.56 11.76
N ARG A 239 10.21 -21.55 12.14
CA ARG A 239 11.35 -21.31 13.05
C ARG A 239 12.44 -20.43 12.44
N ALA A 240 12.67 -20.50 11.13
CA ALA A 240 13.60 -19.62 10.42
C ALA A 240 13.05 -18.18 10.31
N ALA A 241 11.76 -18.04 9.99
CA ALA A 241 11.09 -16.73 9.95
C ALA A 241 11.10 -16.06 11.34
N LYS A 242 10.84 -16.84 12.41
CA LYS A 242 10.89 -16.35 13.80
C LYS A 242 12.31 -15.95 14.26
N ARG A 243 13.37 -16.50 13.64
CA ARG A 243 14.74 -16.05 13.88
C ARG A 243 15.08 -14.77 13.13
N LEU A 244 14.55 -14.60 11.92
CA LEU A 244 14.71 -13.37 11.13
C LEU A 244 13.97 -12.19 11.77
N SER A 245 12.81 -12.44 12.38
CA SER A 245 12.05 -11.41 13.11
C SER A 245 12.68 -10.98 14.45
N ARG A 246 13.68 -11.70 14.94
CA ARG A 246 14.42 -11.39 16.19
C ARG A 246 15.78 -10.75 15.96
N SER A 247 16.12 -10.37 14.74
CA SER A 247 17.36 -9.62 14.48
C SER A 247 17.19 -8.18 14.98
N ASP A 248 18.23 -7.64 15.62
CA ASP A 248 18.24 -6.37 16.36
C ASP A 248 17.93 -5.09 15.54
N ASP A 249 17.62 -5.22 14.28
CA ASP A 249 17.10 -4.12 13.46
C ASP A 249 15.57 -4.22 13.44
N ASP A 250 14.89 -3.32 14.17
CA ASP A 250 13.42 -3.16 14.23
C ASP A 250 12.73 -2.93 12.87
N GLU A 251 13.43 -3.17 11.77
CA GLU A 251 13.00 -2.84 10.41
C GLU A 251 12.05 -3.90 9.79
N PHE A 252 12.09 -5.16 10.28
CA PHE A 252 11.25 -6.26 9.74
C PHE A 252 10.82 -7.24 10.83
N GLY A 253 9.52 -7.48 10.97
CA GLY A 253 8.99 -8.54 11.85
C GLY A 253 7.55 -8.35 12.33
N PRO A 254 7.01 -9.30 13.11
CA PRO A 254 5.65 -9.24 13.65
C PRO A 254 5.40 -8.01 14.53
N ASP A 255 6.43 -7.55 15.24
CA ASP A 255 6.34 -6.41 16.16
C ASP A 255 6.35 -5.07 15.42
N ALA A 256 6.73 -5.04 14.15
CA ALA A 256 6.65 -3.86 13.29
C ALA A 256 5.21 -3.55 12.81
N SER A 257 4.27 -4.48 12.96
CA SER A 257 2.87 -4.35 12.50
C SER A 257 1.84 -4.09 13.58
N GLY A 258 2.26 -3.78 14.82
CA GLY A 258 1.36 -3.39 15.91
C GLY A 258 1.16 -4.47 16.99
N ARG A 259 1.00 -4.01 18.19
CA ARG A 259 0.82 -4.70 19.47
C ARG A 259 -0.13 -5.91 19.40
N ASP A 260 0.18 -6.93 20.16
CA ASP A 260 -0.74 -8.04 20.47
C ASP A 260 -2.07 -7.50 21.06
N GLU A 261 -3.19 -7.80 20.39
CA GLU A 261 -4.54 -7.39 20.83
C GLU A 261 -4.98 -8.05 22.17
N ASP A 262 -4.13 -8.85 22.81
CA ASP A 262 -4.43 -9.59 24.05
C ASP A 262 -3.70 -9.07 25.30
N GLU A 263 -2.87 -8.04 25.22
CA GLU A 263 -2.40 -7.34 26.41
C GLU A 263 -3.39 -6.22 26.79
N PRO A 264 -3.89 -6.19 28.01
CA PRO A 264 -4.71 -5.07 28.46
C PRO A 264 -3.85 -3.79 28.40
N ASP A 265 -4.40 -2.75 27.77
CA ASP A 265 -3.85 -1.40 27.69
C ASP A 265 -3.70 -0.79 29.10
N ASP A 266 -2.66 -1.18 29.83
CA ASP A 266 -2.40 -0.59 31.17
C ASP A 266 -1.52 0.67 31.14
N ASP A 267 -0.97 1.07 29.96
CA ASP A 267 -0.10 2.25 29.83
C ASP A 267 -0.34 3.10 28.55
N VAL A 268 -1.55 3.14 28.01
CA VAL A 268 -1.93 4.24 27.12
C VAL A 268 -2.28 5.43 28.02
N GLU A 269 -1.30 6.24 28.39
CA GLU A 269 -1.56 7.65 28.69
C GLU A 269 -2.40 8.17 27.53
N GLY A 270 -3.66 8.54 27.84
CA GLY A 270 -4.70 8.80 26.86
C GLY A 270 -4.14 9.64 25.71
N ASP A 271 -4.07 9.06 24.53
CA ASP A 271 -3.77 9.78 23.30
C ASP A 271 -4.78 10.92 23.21
N GLU A 272 -4.36 12.12 23.59
CA GLU A 272 -5.21 13.30 23.46
C GLU A 272 -5.57 13.39 21.98
N ILE A 273 -6.87 13.35 21.69
CA ILE A 273 -7.37 13.52 20.33
C ILE A 273 -6.75 14.80 19.78
N PRO A 274 -5.98 14.76 18.70
CA PRO A 274 -5.33 15.94 18.15
C PRO A 274 -6.37 16.95 17.65
N ASP A 275 -6.01 18.24 17.69
CA ASP A 275 -6.87 19.30 17.16
C ASP A 275 -6.99 19.18 15.64
N LEU A 276 -5.90 18.78 15.01
CA LEU A 276 -5.75 18.68 13.56
C LEU A 276 -4.94 17.43 13.21
N SER A 277 -5.34 16.69 12.18
CA SER A 277 -4.59 15.54 11.66
C SER A 277 -4.39 15.66 10.15
N VAL A 278 -3.17 15.40 9.70
CA VAL A 278 -2.77 15.39 8.29
C VAL A 278 -2.42 13.97 7.90
N MET A 279 -3.02 13.51 6.81
CA MET A 279 -2.72 12.23 6.17
C MET A 279 -2.38 12.49 4.71
N ALA A 280 -1.15 12.19 4.31
CA ALA A 280 -0.71 12.32 2.93
C ALA A 280 -0.50 10.93 2.31
N SER A 281 -0.96 10.77 1.08
CA SER A 281 -0.76 9.55 0.30
C SER A 281 -0.69 9.88 -1.19
N GLY A 282 0.43 9.63 -1.82
CA GLY A 282 0.65 9.96 -3.24
C GLY A 282 0.44 11.47 -3.50
N ASN A 283 -0.52 11.79 -4.37
CA ASN A 283 -0.87 13.18 -4.70
C ASN A 283 -2.08 13.71 -3.91
N LEU A 284 -2.53 12.98 -2.89
CA LEU A 284 -3.67 13.34 -2.06
C LEU A 284 -3.20 13.69 -0.65
N GLY A 285 -3.65 14.84 -0.13
CA GLY A 285 -3.57 15.20 1.27
C GLY A 285 -4.97 15.29 1.86
N LEU A 286 -5.22 14.61 2.98
CA LEU A 286 -6.44 14.72 3.75
C LEU A 286 -6.12 15.42 5.07
N ILE A 287 -6.78 16.54 5.32
CA ILE A 287 -6.68 17.31 6.56
C ILE A 287 -8.00 17.16 7.29
N THR A 288 -7.95 16.70 8.54
CA THR A 288 -9.11 16.49 9.38
C THR A 288 -8.97 17.22 10.72
N PHE A 289 -10.09 17.51 11.35
CA PHE A 289 -10.19 18.21 12.63
C PHE A 289 -10.95 17.32 13.62
N PRO A 290 -10.29 16.35 14.29
CA PRO A 290 -10.96 15.31 15.04
C PRO A 290 -11.79 15.81 16.24
N ARG A 291 -11.50 17.01 16.76
CA ARG A 291 -12.28 17.62 17.86
C ARG A 291 -13.51 18.39 17.37
N GLU A 292 -13.58 18.71 16.06
CA GLU A 292 -14.73 19.39 15.50
C GLU A 292 -15.85 18.40 15.15
N PRO A 293 -17.12 18.71 15.46
CA PRO A 293 -18.22 17.80 15.16
C PRO A 293 -18.50 17.76 13.64
N GLY A 294 -18.28 16.62 13.03
CA GLY A 294 -18.58 16.39 11.61
C GLY A 294 -17.54 16.98 10.67
N ARG A 295 -17.97 17.39 9.49
CA ARG A 295 -17.07 17.93 8.45
C ARG A 295 -16.92 19.44 8.62
N VAL A 296 -15.67 19.89 8.82
CA VAL A 296 -15.34 21.32 8.92
C VAL A 296 -15.64 22.01 7.58
N THR A 297 -16.34 23.13 7.65
CA THR A 297 -16.63 24.00 6.50
C THR A 297 -15.59 25.09 6.36
N VAL A 298 -15.54 25.76 5.20
CA VAL A 298 -14.63 26.88 4.94
C VAL A 298 -14.77 27.96 6.00
N GLU A 299 -16.03 28.34 6.33
CA GLU A 299 -16.34 29.38 7.27
C GLU A 299 -15.85 29.02 8.69
N ARG A 300 -16.02 27.75 9.07
CA ARG A 300 -15.50 27.25 10.35
C ARG A 300 -13.99 27.19 10.37
N LEU A 301 -13.35 26.82 9.25
CA LEU A 301 -11.89 26.81 9.11
C LEU A 301 -11.31 28.20 9.30
N ASP A 302 -11.92 29.22 8.68
CA ASP A 302 -11.50 30.62 8.83
C ASP A 302 -11.57 31.12 10.30
N GLU A 303 -12.54 30.60 11.06
CA GLU A 303 -12.65 30.92 12.48
C GLU A 303 -11.54 30.29 13.33
N ILE A 304 -11.20 29.02 13.08
CA ILE A 304 -10.26 28.27 13.92
C ILE A 304 -8.80 28.39 13.45
N HIS A 305 -8.58 28.46 12.12
CA HIS A 305 -7.25 28.54 11.49
C HIS A 305 -7.28 29.51 10.29
N PRO A 306 -7.37 30.83 10.49
CA PRO A 306 -7.61 31.81 9.43
C PRO A 306 -6.52 31.86 8.35
N GLU A 307 -5.28 31.48 8.66
CA GLU A 307 -4.16 31.49 7.72
C GLU A 307 -4.08 30.19 6.88
N LEU A 308 -4.74 29.11 7.32
CA LEU A 308 -4.52 27.76 6.77
C LEU A 308 -5.01 27.65 5.31
N LEU A 309 -6.22 28.12 5.02
CA LEU A 309 -6.77 28.05 3.67
C LEU A 309 -5.92 28.85 2.67
N GLY A 310 -5.54 30.07 3.04
CA GLY A 310 -4.71 30.94 2.22
C GLY A 310 -3.34 30.33 1.94
N THR A 311 -2.68 29.85 2.98
CA THR A 311 -1.34 29.22 2.88
C THR A 311 -1.37 27.99 1.97
N LEU A 312 -2.34 27.11 2.14
CA LEU A 312 -2.46 25.90 1.30
C LEU A 312 -2.81 26.24 -0.16
N ARG A 313 -3.76 27.17 -0.38
CA ARG A 313 -4.15 27.59 -1.74
C ARG A 313 -3.00 28.20 -2.53
N ASP A 314 -2.19 29.01 -1.86
CA ASP A 314 -1.12 29.79 -2.51
C ASP A 314 0.20 29.01 -2.58
N HIS A 315 0.26 27.81 -1.97
CA HIS A 315 1.45 26.97 -1.99
C HIS A 315 1.67 26.33 -3.38
N PRO A 316 2.83 26.50 -4.03
CA PRO A 316 3.06 26.05 -5.41
C PRO A 316 3.06 24.53 -5.60
N GLY A 317 3.11 23.77 -4.51
CA GLY A 317 3.03 22.30 -4.51
C GLY A 317 1.61 21.77 -4.38
N ILE A 318 0.62 22.63 -4.15
CA ILE A 318 -0.77 22.26 -3.95
C ILE A 318 -1.58 22.71 -5.17
N GLY A 319 -2.14 21.77 -5.91
CA GLY A 319 -2.87 22.08 -7.13
C GLY A 319 -4.25 22.67 -6.85
N PHE A 320 -4.96 22.11 -5.87
CA PHE A 320 -6.27 22.60 -5.45
C PHE A 320 -6.67 22.02 -4.09
N LEU A 321 -7.64 22.66 -3.45
CA LEU A 321 -8.27 22.22 -2.20
C LEU A 321 -9.75 21.98 -2.47
N LEU A 322 -10.27 20.81 -2.07
CA LEU A 322 -11.69 20.51 -2.10
C LEU A 322 -12.25 20.66 -0.68
N MET A 323 -13.18 21.56 -0.50
CA MET A 323 -13.81 21.87 0.78
C MET A 323 -15.33 21.95 0.67
N ARG A 324 -15.99 22.05 1.80
CA ARG A 324 -17.41 22.33 1.90
C ARG A 324 -17.63 23.72 2.46
N SER A 325 -18.44 24.53 1.80
CA SER A 325 -18.98 25.81 2.33
C SER A 325 -20.39 25.59 2.89
N GLN A 326 -20.76 26.32 3.93
CA GLN A 326 -22.13 26.35 4.45
C GLN A 326 -23.09 26.98 3.45
N HIS A 327 -22.59 27.94 2.65
CA HIS A 327 -23.42 28.74 1.73
C HIS A 327 -23.42 28.19 0.30
N HIS A 328 -22.34 27.54 -0.13
CA HIS A 328 -22.10 27.17 -1.52
C HIS A 328 -21.95 25.66 -1.75
N GLY A 329 -22.10 24.84 -0.71
CA GLY A 329 -21.91 23.40 -0.85
C GLY A 329 -20.46 23.00 -1.12
N ALA A 330 -20.21 22.19 -2.14
CA ALA A 330 -18.86 21.74 -2.49
C ALA A 330 -18.11 22.83 -3.28
N VAL A 331 -16.91 23.22 -2.82
CA VAL A 331 -16.09 24.29 -3.41
C VAL A 331 -14.67 23.80 -3.62
N VAL A 332 -14.08 24.14 -4.77
CA VAL A 332 -12.69 23.89 -5.10
C VAL A 332 -11.95 25.21 -5.15
N TYR A 333 -10.91 25.34 -4.33
CA TYR A 333 -10.00 26.50 -4.32
C TYR A 333 -8.69 26.11 -5.02
N GLY A 334 -8.27 26.92 -5.97
CA GLY A 334 -6.98 26.81 -6.63
C GLY A 334 -6.26 28.15 -6.68
N ALA A 335 -4.98 28.14 -7.01
CA ALA A 335 -4.20 29.36 -7.15
C ALA A 335 -4.76 30.33 -8.22
N SER A 336 -5.53 29.81 -9.19
CA SER A 336 -6.08 30.59 -10.31
C SER A 336 -7.55 31.00 -10.13
N GLY A 337 -8.21 30.55 -9.06
CA GLY A 337 -9.63 30.88 -8.85
C GLY A 337 -10.38 29.84 -8.02
N THR A 338 -11.68 30.04 -7.93
CA THR A 338 -12.59 29.23 -7.13
C THR A 338 -13.68 28.64 -8.01
N ASN A 339 -13.96 27.34 -7.83
CA ASN A 339 -15.07 26.68 -8.52
C ASN A 339 -16.12 26.20 -7.51
N TYR A 340 -17.33 26.71 -7.62
CA TYR A 340 -18.50 26.36 -6.82
C TYR A 340 -19.26 25.23 -7.53
N LEU A 341 -18.98 23.99 -7.13
CA LEU A 341 -19.41 22.80 -7.89
C LEU A 341 -20.94 22.65 -7.94
N ASP A 342 -21.62 22.94 -6.83
CA ASP A 342 -23.08 22.80 -6.74
C ASP A 342 -23.81 23.92 -7.51
N GLU A 343 -23.15 25.04 -7.78
CA GLU A 343 -23.68 26.18 -8.53
C GLU A 343 -23.25 26.18 -10.02
N GLY A 344 -22.23 25.39 -10.37
CA GLY A 344 -21.62 25.43 -11.70
C GLY A 344 -20.92 26.74 -12.05
N ARG A 345 -20.47 27.49 -11.03
CA ARG A 345 -19.87 28.84 -11.15
C ARG A 345 -18.38 28.81 -10.89
N ILE A 346 -17.62 29.50 -11.72
CA ILE A 346 -16.17 29.68 -11.58
C ILE A 346 -15.88 31.16 -11.43
N GLU A 347 -15.02 31.50 -10.45
CA GLU A 347 -14.52 32.87 -10.19
C GLU A 347 -12.99 32.92 -10.20
#